data_b89f8a2f4f38d4c9252f0d8828ace5e6
#
_entry.id   b89f8a2f4f38d4c9252f0d8828ace5e6
#
_cell.length_a   1.000
_cell.length_b   1.000
_cell.length_c   1.000
_cell.angle_alpha   90.00
_cell.angle_beta   90.00
_cell.angle_gamma   90.00
#
_symmetry.space_group_name_H-M   'P 1'
#
loop_
_entity.id
_entity.type
_entity.pdbx_description
1 polymer ?
#
loop_
_entity_poly.entity_id
_entity_poly.type
_entity_poly.pdbx_seq_one_letter_code
_entity_poly.pdbx_strand_id
1 'polypeptide(L)'
;ARLYGVARSQRSERVDEALDAMELLDVADRLAGTYSGGMVRRLEVAQALVNRPSLLVLDEPTVGLDPIARDRVWTHVLKMQAQFGMTVLLTTHYMEEADALCDRVALMHHGKLRAVGTPAKLKSTVSACATLEDVFRHYTSSDLADQAEAPGSFREIRSSRKVASRAS
;
A
#
# COMPACT_ATOMS: atom_id res chain seq x y z
N ALA A 1 19.54 -1.41 13.38
CA ALA A 1 19.66 -1.57 14.84
C ALA A 1 20.58 -0.53 15.49
N ARG A 2 21.87 -0.41 15.04
CA ARG A 2 22.82 0.51 15.67
C ARG A 2 22.41 1.99 15.55
N LEU A 3 21.98 2.42 14.38
CA LEU A 3 21.55 3.80 14.09
C LEU A 3 20.30 4.21 14.88
N TYR A 4 19.49 3.25 15.26
CA TYR A 4 18.25 3.49 16.01
C TYR A 4 18.39 3.31 17.53
N GLY A 5 19.64 3.30 18.06
CA GLY A 5 19.87 3.24 19.48
C GLY A 5 19.54 1.90 20.16
N VAL A 6 19.34 0.82 19.41
CA VAL A 6 19.08 -0.50 19.99
C VAL A 6 20.30 -0.94 20.80
N ALA A 7 20.06 -1.35 22.05
CA ALA A 7 21.11 -1.81 22.95
C ALA A 7 21.93 -2.95 22.35
N ARG A 8 23.26 -2.94 22.53
CA ARG A 8 24.16 -3.90 21.90
C ARG A 8 23.77 -5.36 22.17
N SER A 9 23.33 -5.65 23.37
CA SER A 9 22.89 -6.99 23.80
C SER A 9 21.62 -7.49 23.08
N GLN A 10 20.79 -6.58 22.58
CA GLN A 10 19.52 -6.93 21.91
C GLN A 10 19.60 -6.88 20.38
N ARG A 11 20.73 -6.44 19.79
CA ARG A 11 20.80 -6.19 18.34
C ARG A 11 20.67 -7.45 17.52
N SER A 12 21.39 -8.51 17.88
CA SER A 12 21.34 -9.79 17.16
C SER A 12 19.93 -10.35 17.19
N GLU A 13 19.38 -10.52 18.39
CA GLU A 13 18.03 -11.04 18.59
C GLU A 13 16.97 -10.27 17.78
N ARG A 14 16.99 -8.93 17.81
CA ARG A 14 16.01 -8.13 17.04
C ARG A 14 16.20 -8.18 15.54
N VAL A 15 17.44 -8.32 15.06
CA VAL A 15 17.73 -8.49 13.64
C VAL A 15 17.26 -9.87 13.18
N ASP A 16 17.59 -10.91 13.95
CA ASP A 16 17.21 -12.29 13.65
C ASP A 16 15.68 -12.43 13.65
N GLU A 17 14.99 -11.87 14.65
CA GLU A 17 13.52 -11.83 14.72
C GLU A 17 12.89 -11.14 13.50
N ALA A 18 13.43 -9.99 13.09
CA ALA A 18 12.91 -9.25 11.94
C ALA A 18 13.18 -9.98 10.62
N LEU A 19 14.32 -10.64 10.47
CA LEU A 19 14.64 -11.44 9.29
C LEU A 19 13.81 -12.71 9.23
N ASP A 20 13.63 -13.39 10.36
CA ASP A 20 12.78 -14.59 10.46
C ASP A 20 11.33 -14.24 10.09
N ALA A 21 10.80 -13.15 10.64
CA ALA A 21 9.47 -12.65 10.32
C ALA A 21 9.26 -12.41 8.81
N MET A 22 10.29 -12.06 8.08
CA MET A 22 10.26 -11.85 6.62
C MET A 22 10.82 -13.02 5.81
N GLU A 23 11.07 -14.19 6.43
CA GLU A 23 11.63 -15.38 5.81
C GLU A 23 12.95 -15.11 5.07
N LEU A 24 13.83 -14.35 5.71
CA LEU A 24 15.14 -14.00 5.18
C LEU A 24 16.29 -14.52 6.05
N LEU A 25 15.99 -15.21 7.15
CA LEU A 25 17.02 -15.67 8.09
C LEU A 25 18.01 -16.64 7.43
N ASP A 26 17.52 -17.59 6.63
CA ASP A 26 18.35 -18.58 5.92
C ASP A 26 19.31 -17.98 4.87
N VAL A 27 19.06 -16.73 4.50
CA VAL A 27 19.85 -15.99 3.49
C VAL A 27 20.51 -14.74 4.07
N ALA A 28 20.50 -14.60 5.41
CA ALA A 28 20.98 -13.40 6.11
C ALA A 28 22.44 -13.04 5.78
N ASP A 29 23.28 -14.04 5.54
CA ASP A 29 24.70 -13.86 5.23
C ASP A 29 24.98 -13.56 3.75
N ARG A 30 23.99 -13.60 2.90
CA ARG A 30 24.13 -13.27 1.47
C ARG A 30 24.15 -11.75 1.27
N LEU A 31 24.91 -11.30 0.26
CA LEU A 31 24.88 -9.89 -0.14
C LEU A 31 23.49 -9.49 -0.63
N ALA A 32 22.93 -8.42 -0.11
CA ALA A 32 21.60 -7.92 -0.49
C ALA A 32 21.47 -7.62 -2.00
N GLY A 33 22.58 -7.29 -2.68
CA GLY A 33 22.62 -7.12 -4.13
C GLY A 33 22.35 -8.41 -4.93
N THR A 34 22.33 -9.59 -4.29
CA THR A 34 21.96 -10.89 -4.90
C THR A 34 20.52 -11.28 -4.63
N TYR A 35 19.74 -10.45 -3.92
CA TYR A 35 18.37 -10.71 -3.58
C TYR A 35 17.45 -10.47 -4.79
N SER A 36 16.37 -11.25 -4.88
CA SER A 36 15.28 -10.95 -5.82
C SER A 36 14.54 -9.68 -5.39
N GLY A 37 13.77 -9.07 -6.29
CA GLY A 37 12.98 -7.88 -5.97
C GLY A 37 12.06 -8.09 -4.77
N GLY A 38 11.40 -9.26 -4.67
CA GLY A 38 10.57 -9.61 -3.53
C GLY A 38 11.35 -9.77 -2.23
N MET A 39 12.58 -10.32 -2.29
CA MET A 39 13.46 -10.42 -1.12
C MET A 39 13.93 -9.04 -0.66
N VAL A 40 14.26 -8.14 -1.60
CA VAL A 40 14.61 -6.75 -1.26
C VAL A 40 13.43 -6.07 -0.56
N ARG A 41 12.21 -6.23 -1.08
CA ARG A 41 11.03 -5.63 -0.47
C ARG A 41 10.76 -6.16 0.95
N ARG A 42 10.90 -7.46 1.17
CA ARG A 42 10.79 -8.06 2.50
C ARG A 42 11.91 -7.58 3.44
N LEU A 43 13.12 -7.39 2.93
CA LEU A 43 14.23 -6.82 3.71
C LEU A 43 13.95 -5.39 4.15
N GLU A 44 13.34 -4.55 3.30
CA GLU A 44 12.93 -3.19 3.65
C GLU A 44 11.92 -3.18 4.81
N VAL A 45 10.94 -4.07 4.76
CA VAL A 45 9.97 -4.24 5.87
C VAL A 45 10.69 -4.72 7.13
N ALA A 46 11.57 -5.75 7.03
CA ALA A 46 12.36 -6.24 8.15
C ALA A 46 13.18 -5.11 8.81
N GLN A 47 13.84 -4.27 8.02
CA GLN A 47 14.62 -3.12 8.52
C GLN A 47 13.77 -2.14 9.31
N ALA A 48 12.54 -1.87 8.89
CA ALA A 48 11.62 -1.00 9.58
C ALA A 48 11.15 -1.60 10.93
N LEU A 49 11.02 -2.91 10.99
CA LEU A 49 10.56 -3.64 12.19
C LEU A 49 11.64 -3.81 13.28
N VAL A 50 12.92 -3.86 12.93
CA VAL A 50 14.05 -4.04 13.90
C VAL A 50 13.95 -3.10 15.08
N ASN A 51 13.48 -1.89 14.85
CA ASN A 51 13.42 -0.84 15.88
C ASN A 51 12.16 -0.93 16.75
N ARG A 52 11.19 -1.79 16.42
CA ARG A 52 9.87 -1.88 17.08
C ARG A 52 9.25 -0.48 17.29
N PRO A 53 9.01 0.28 16.22
CA PRO A 53 8.53 1.65 16.30
C PRO A 53 7.10 1.70 16.85
N SER A 54 6.72 2.80 17.50
CA SER A 54 5.32 3.03 17.88
C SER A 54 4.41 3.33 16.67
N LEU A 55 5.00 3.89 15.60
CA LEU A 55 4.36 4.12 14.30
C LEU A 55 5.24 3.54 13.20
N LEU A 56 4.70 2.58 12.46
CA LEU A 56 5.29 1.99 11.27
C LEU A 56 4.62 2.59 10.04
N VAL A 57 5.41 3.20 9.15
CA VAL A 57 4.92 3.74 7.87
C VAL A 57 5.42 2.85 6.74
N LEU A 58 4.50 2.32 5.95
CA LEU A 58 4.77 1.43 4.83
C LEU A 58 4.17 2.03 3.56
N ASP A 59 5.02 2.31 2.58
CA ASP A 59 4.59 2.82 1.27
C ASP A 59 4.60 1.70 0.25
N GLU A 60 3.38 1.27 -0.18
CA GLU A 60 3.17 0.20 -1.16
C GLU A 60 3.98 -1.09 -0.83
N PRO A 61 3.90 -1.64 0.40
CA PRO A 61 4.88 -2.64 0.89
C PRO A 61 4.83 -3.98 0.15
N THR A 62 3.75 -4.29 -0.53
CA THR A 62 3.50 -5.59 -1.18
C THR A 62 3.55 -5.53 -2.70
N VAL A 63 3.86 -4.37 -3.27
CA VAL A 63 4.03 -4.23 -4.72
C VAL A 63 5.16 -5.13 -5.22
N GLY A 64 4.85 -5.91 -6.28
CA GLY A 64 5.80 -6.84 -6.88
C GLY A 64 5.99 -8.16 -6.14
N LEU A 65 5.23 -8.40 -5.07
CA LEU A 65 5.15 -9.70 -4.42
C LEU A 65 4.06 -10.58 -5.05
N ASP A 66 4.33 -11.88 -5.11
CA ASP A 66 3.27 -12.85 -5.39
C ASP A 66 2.26 -12.92 -4.23
N PRO A 67 1.04 -13.45 -4.43
CA PRO A 67 0.00 -13.48 -3.41
C PRO A 67 0.43 -14.16 -2.11
N ILE A 68 1.19 -15.26 -2.18
CA ILE A 68 1.63 -16.01 -1.01
C ILE A 68 2.63 -15.18 -0.20
N ALA A 69 3.61 -14.56 -0.86
CA ALA A 69 4.58 -13.69 -0.21
C ALA A 69 3.91 -12.45 0.42
N ARG A 70 2.87 -11.91 -0.22
CA ARG A 70 2.07 -10.80 0.29
C ARG A 70 1.36 -11.17 1.60
N ASP A 71 0.64 -12.29 1.62
CA ASP A 71 -0.08 -12.77 2.80
C ASP A 71 0.87 -13.01 3.98
N ARG A 72 2.07 -13.52 3.72
CA ARG A 72 3.09 -13.73 4.75
C ARG A 72 3.58 -12.41 5.34
N VAL A 73 3.90 -11.43 4.51
CA VAL A 73 4.30 -10.08 4.98
C VAL A 73 3.23 -9.51 5.92
N TRP A 74 1.96 -9.56 5.51
CA TRP A 74 0.87 -9.05 6.35
C TRP A 74 0.67 -9.83 7.63
N THR A 75 0.74 -11.15 7.58
CA THR A 75 0.66 -12.00 8.77
C THR A 75 1.70 -11.59 9.82
N HIS A 76 2.95 -11.35 9.39
CA HIS A 76 4.01 -10.95 10.29
C HIS A 76 3.87 -9.51 10.78
N VAL A 77 3.50 -8.56 9.93
CA VAL A 77 3.25 -7.16 10.33
C VAL A 77 2.13 -7.10 11.37
N LEU A 78 1.02 -7.79 11.16
CA LEU A 78 -0.09 -7.84 12.10
C LEU A 78 0.28 -8.52 13.43
N LYS A 79 1.07 -9.60 13.38
CA LYS A 79 1.59 -10.25 14.59
C LYS A 79 2.46 -9.29 15.42
N MET A 80 3.36 -8.57 14.77
CA MET A 80 4.21 -7.59 15.46
C MET A 80 3.41 -6.38 15.95
N GLN A 81 2.42 -5.92 15.19
CA GLN A 81 1.49 -4.88 15.63
C GLN A 81 0.79 -5.29 16.93
N ALA A 82 0.23 -6.50 16.98
CA ALA A 82 -0.45 -7.01 18.17
C ALA A 82 0.51 -7.19 19.36
N GLN A 83 1.72 -7.68 19.10
CA GLN A 83 2.71 -7.97 20.14
C GLN A 83 3.30 -6.70 20.76
N PHE A 84 3.52 -5.64 19.97
CA PHE A 84 4.21 -4.43 20.41
C PHE A 84 3.32 -3.19 20.48
N GLY A 85 2.02 -3.32 20.19
CA GLY A 85 1.09 -2.19 20.21
C GLY A 85 1.42 -1.10 19.19
N MET A 86 1.99 -1.47 18.03
CA MET A 86 2.35 -0.53 16.98
C MET A 86 1.12 -0.01 16.25
N THR A 87 1.15 1.26 15.85
CA THR A 87 0.26 1.80 14.83
C THR A 87 0.90 1.59 13.45
N VAL A 88 0.15 1.07 12.48
CA VAL A 88 0.62 0.90 11.11
C VAL A 88 -0.12 1.88 10.21
N LEU A 89 0.62 2.73 9.52
CA LEU A 89 0.14 3.57 8.42
C LEU A 89 0.67 2.98 7.12
N LEU A 90 -0.23 2.54 6.25
CA LEU A 90 0.16 1.99 4.95
C LEU A 90 -0.48 2.77 3.82
N THR A 91 0.23 2.86 2.69
CA THR A 91 -0.36 3.21 1.41
C THR A 91 -0.46 1.94 0.56
N THR A 92 -1.54 1.80 -0.18
CA THR A 92 -1.75 0.71 -1.12
C THR A 92 -2.76 1.13 -2.19
N HIS A 93 -2.63 0.58 -3.38
CA HIS A 93 -3.66 0.63 -4.41
C HIS A 93 -4.48 -0.67 -4.48
N TYR A 94 -4.15 -1.66 -3.65
CA TYR A 94 -4.92 -2.90 -3.52
C TYR A 94 -6.06 -2.69 -2.52
N MET A 95 -7.27 -2.48 -3.04
CA MET A 95 -8.45 -2.22 -2.19
C MET A 95 -8.79 -3.39 -1.26
N GLU A 96 -8.46 -4.60 -1.67
CA GLU A 96 -8.62 -5.82 -0.86
C GLU A 96 -7.73 -5.80 0.39
N GLU A 97 -6.49 -5.32 0.27
CA GLU A 97 -5.60 -5.15 1.44
C GLU A 97 -6.17 -4.12 2.42
N ALA A 98 -6.61 -2.97 1.90
CA ALA A 98 -7.21 -1.94 2.72
C ALA A 98 -8.48 -2.43 3.44
N ASP A 99 -9.29 -3.24 2.76
CA ASP A 99 -10.52 -3.82 3.33
C ASP A 99 -10.25 -4.86 4.42
N ALA A 100 -9.23 -5.70 4.20
CA ALA A 100 -8.92 -6.81 5.11
C ALA A 100 -8.08 -6.39 6.32
N LEU A 101 -7.23 -5.36 6.19
CA LEU A 101 -6.18 -5.08 7.17
C LEU A 101 -6.38 -3.77 7.94
N CYS A 102 -7.15 -2.82 7.40
CA CYS A 102 -7.22 -1.49 7.96
C CYS A 102 -8.47 -1.26 8.83
N ASP A 103 -8.27 -0.77 10.05
CA ASP A 103 -9.36 -0.26 10.88
C ASP A 103 -10.01 1.00 10.29
N ARG A 104 -9.19 1.82 9.62
CA ARG A 104 -9.62 3.05 8.96
C ARG A 104 -8.92 3.21 7.62
N VAL A 105 -9.69 3.63 6.63
CA VAL A 105 -9.23 3.90 5.26
C VAL A 105 -9.46 5.36 4.91
N ALA A 106 -8.48 5.96 4.25
CA ALA A 106 -8.54 7.28 3.65
C ALA A 106 -8.40 7.13 2.14
N LEU A 107 -9.45 7.46 1.37
CA LEU A 107 -9.41 7.42 -0.08
C LEU A 107 -8.90 8.75 -0.62
N MET A 108 -7.83 8.68 -1.41
CA MET A 108 -7.20 9.86 -2.04
C MET A 108 -7.33 9.78 -3.57
N HIS A 109 -7.65 10.91 -4.19
CA HIS A 109 -7.70 11.04 -5.65
C HIS A 109 -7.26 12.44 -6.06
N HIS A 110 -6.36 12.55 -7.04
CA HIS A 110 -5.77 13.81 -7.50
C HIS A 110 -5.27 14.72 -6.35
N GLY A 111 -4.56 14.12 -5.37
CA GLY A 111 -4.01 14.85 -4.22
C GLY A 111 -5.05 15.34 -3.20
N LYS A 112 -6.33 14.98 -3.37
CA LYS A 112 -7.42 15.34 -2.45
C LYS A 112 -7.92 14.14 -1.68
N LEU A 113 -8.21 14.34 -0.40
CA LEU A 113 -8.87 13.37 0.44
C LEU A 113 -10.37 13.34 0.08
N ARG A 114 -10.88 12.20 -0.38
CA ARG A 114 -12.27 12.05 -0.85
C ARG A 114 -13.20 11.48 0.22
N ALA A 115 -12.73 10.48 0.96
CA ALA A 115 -13.49 9.88 2.04
C ALA A 115 -12.55 9.31 3.11
N VAL A 116 -13.02 9.28 4.36
CA VAL A 116 -12.33 8.65 5.49
C VAL A 116 -13.35 7.91 6.34
N GLY A 117 -13.05 6.67 6.68
CA GLY A 117 -13.93 5.87 7.55
C GLY A 117 -13.42 4.47 7.76
N THR A 118 -14.18 3.66 8.49
CA THR A 118 -13.96 2.20 8.51
C THR A 118 -14.36 1.62 7.16
N PRO A 119 -13.73 0.50 6.70
CA PRO A 119 -14.13 -0.15 5.45
C PRO A 119 -15.64 -0.39 5.36
N ALA A 120 -16.25 -0.92 6.42
CA ALA A 120 -17.68 -1.18 6.48
C ALA A 120 -18.53 0.09 6.28
N LYS A 121 -18.15 1.19 6.95
CA LYS A 121 -18.85 2.47 6.82
C LYS A 121 -18.73 3.04 5.41
N LEU A 122 -17.56 2.97 4.81
CA LEU A 122 -17.32 3.45 3.45
C LEU A 122 -18.15 2.64 2.44
N LYS A 123 -18.13 1.31 2.54
CA LYS A 123 -18.92 0.43 1.67
C LYS A 123 -20.42 0.71 1.77
N SER A 124 -20.94 0.94 2.95
CA SER A 124 -22.37 1.25 3.16
C SER A 124 -22.84 2.57 2.54
N THR A 125 -21.92 3.49 2.17
CA THR A 125 -22.28 4.72 1.47
C THR A 125 -22.68 4.50 0.00
N VAL A 126 -22.29 3.37 -0.59
CA VAL A 126 -22.58 3.04 -2.00
C VAL A 126 -23.71 2.00 -2.07
N SER A 127 -23.52 0.84 -1.45
CA SER A 127 -24.55 -0.20 -1.34
C SER A 127 -24.18 -1.22 -0.25
N ALA A 128 -25.16 -2.07 0.14
CA ALA A 128 -24.95 -3.13 1.13
C ALA A 128 -23.92 -4.19 0.68
N CYS A 129 -23.74 -4.37 -0.62
CA CYS A 129 -22.81 -5.35 -1.21
C CYS A 129 -21.61 -4.70 -1.89
N ALA A 130 -21.34 -3.40 -1.68
CA ALA A 130 -20.24 -2.70 -2.30
C ALA A 130 -18.87 -3.19 -1.79
N THR A 131 -17.87 -3.18 -2.66
CA THR A 131 -16.46 -3.33 -2.33
C THR A 131 -15.83 -1.96 -2.10
N LEU A 132 -14.63 -1.90 -1.53
CA LEU A 132 -13.88 -0.63 -1.46
C LEU A 132 -13.49 -0.10 -2.85
N GLU A 133 -13.34 -0.98 -3.85
CA GLU A 133 -13.13 -0.57 -5.23
C GLU A 133 -14.35 0.17 -5.80
N ASP A 134 -15.57 -0.30 -5.51
CA ASP A 134 -16.81 0.39 -5.91
C ASP A 134 -16.92 1.75 -5.23
N VAL A 135 -16.55 1.83 -3.96
CA VAL A 135 -16.47 3.10 -3.22
C VAL A 135 -15.47 4.05 -3.88
N PHE A 136 -14.29 3.58 -4.20
CA PHE A 136 -13.28 4.39 -4.88
C PHE A 136 -13.78 4.89 -6.23
N ARG A 137 -14.36 4.02 -7.05
CA ARG A 137 -14.99 4.39 -8.33
C ARG A 137 -16.10 5.43 -8.15
N HIS A 138 -16.95 5.28 -7.14
CA HIS A 138 -18.02 6.23 -6.85
C HIS A 138 -17.48 7.64 -6.59
N TYR A 139 -16.44 7.76 -5.75
CA TYR A 139 -15.84 9.05 -5.42
C TYR A 139 -14.92 9.64 -6.52
N THR A 140 -14.50 8.84 -7.49
CA THR A 140 -13.63 9.29 -8.58
C THR A 140 -14.37 9.53 -9.89
N SER A 141 -15.54 8.91 -10.10
CA SER A 141 -16.35 9.06 -11.32
C SER A 141 -16.96 10.47 -11.44
N SER A 142 -17.26 11.15 -10.34
CA SER A 142 -17.72 12.52 -10.33
C SER A 142 -16.69 13.49 -10.93
N ASP A 143 -15.40 13.26 -10.65
CA ASP A 143 -14.32 14.09 -11.20
C ASP A 143 -14.13 13.91 -12.70
N LEU A 144 -14.47 12.74 -13.24
CA LEU A 144 -14.44 12.47 -14.69
C LEU A 144 -15.57 13.18 -15.42
N ALA A 145 -16.73 13.35 -14.78
CA ALA A 145 -17.84 14.13 -15.33
C ALA A 145 -17.49 15.64 -15.38
N ASP A 146 -16.93 16.16 -14.29
CA ASP A 146 -16.48 17.56 -14.20
C ASP A 146 -15.34 17.88 -15.19
N GLN A 147 -14.43 16.91 -15.45
CA GLN A 147 -13.35 17.07 -16.43
C GLN A 147 -13.83 16.92 -17.88
N ALA A 148 -14.94 16.24 -18.12
CA ALA A 148 -15.52 16.12 -19.46
C ALA A 148 -16.23 17.42 -19.92
N GLU A 149 -16.60 18.29 -19.00
CA GLU A 149 -17.17 19.62 -19.27
C GLU A 149 -16.11 20.73 -19.35
N ALA A 150 -14.85 20.46 -19.01
CA ALA A 150 -13.77 21.42 -19.17
C ALA A 150 -13.39 21.61 -20.65
N PRO A 151 -13.29 22.86 -21.17
CA PRO A 151 -12.86 23.12 -22.54
C PRO A 151 -11.45 22.53 -22.75
N GLY A 152 -11.31 21.60 -23.70
CA GLY A 152 -10.04 20.92 -24.03
C GLY A 152 -10.00 19.43 -23.71
N SER A 153 -11.14 18.80 -23.49
CA SER A 153 -11.18 17.35 -23.24
C SER A 153 -10.71 16.56 -24.47
N PHE A 154 -10.12 15.39 -24.26
CA PHE A 154 -9.63 14.47 -25.31
C PHE A 154 -10.69 14.14 -26.40
N ARG A 155 -11.98 14.35 -26.14
CA ARG A 155 -13.05 14.19 -27.11
C ARG A 155 -13.02 15.25 -28.21
N GLU A 156 -12.69 16.52 -27.88
CA GLU A 156 -12.58 17.61 -28.87
C GLU A 156 -11.37 17.44 -29.78
N ILE A 157 -10.24 16.95 -29.23
CA ILE A 157 -9.02 16.65 -30.01
C ILE A 157 -9.31 15.54 -31.06
N ARG A 158 -10.16 14.59 -30.72
CA ARG A 158 -10.54 13.48 -31.63
C ARG A 158 -11.53 13.93 -32.69
N SER A 159 -12.42 14.87 -32.38
CA SER A 159 -13.37 15.46 -33.36
C SER A 159 -12.66 16.39 -34.33
N SER A 160 -11.75 17.22 -33.87
CA SER A 160 -10.96 18.14 -34.70
C SER A 160 -10.06 17.40 -35.70
N ARG A 161 -9.45 16.26 -35.32
CA ARG A 161 -8.69 15.42 -36.24
C ARG A 161 -9.54 14.72 -37.31
N LYS A 162 -10.79 14.39 -36.99
CA LYS A 162 -11.70 13.75 -37.95
C LYS A 162 -12.24 14.73 -39.00
N VAL A 163 -12.31 16.01 -38.69
CA VAL A 163 -12.70 17.07 -39.63
C VAL A 163 -11.55 17.42 -40.58
N ALA A 164 -10.31 17.49 -40.07
CA ALA A 164 -9.13 17.78 -40.88
C ALA A 164 -8.80 16.68 -41.91
N SER A 165 -9.15 15.41 -41.64
CA SER A 165 -8.91 14.28 -42.57
C SER A 165 -9.97 14.15 -43.69
N ARG A 166 -11.02 14.95 -43.66
CA ARG A 166 -12.05 14.99 -44.71
C ARG A 166 -11.90 16.16 -45.67
N ALA A 167 -10.92 17.03 -45.46
CA ALA A 167 -10.65 18.23 -46.28
C ALA A 167 -9.37 18.13 -47.12
N SER A 168 -8.82 16.91 -47.29
CA SER A 168 -7.67 16.63 -48.19
C SER A 168 -8.06 15.62 -49.28
#